data_771951abaa321a0fdf003df0acf4152b
#
_entry.id   771951abaa321a0fdf003df0acf4152b
#
_cell.length_a   1.000
_cell.length_b   1.000
_cell.length_c   1.000
_cell.angle_alpha   90.00
_cell.angle_beta   90.00
_cell.angle_gamma   90.00
#
_symmetry.space_group_name_H-M   'P 1'
#
loop_
_entity.id
_entity.type
_entity.pdbx_description
1 polymer ?
#
loop_
_entity_poly.entity_id
_entity_poly.type
_entity_poly.pdbx_seq_one_letter_code
_entity_poly.pdbx_strand_id
1 'polypeptide(L)'
;MTIAEIARRAGVSKAAVSRYLNNGYVSSEKREAIRRVIEETGYVPSQQAQTLRTGKSHMIGVIVPRIDSESISRVVAGISRVLEEQGYRLLLANTDNRIEKELEYLEVFRSGNVDGVILVATMLSAAHRKALTALGVPAVLVGQQMDGMSCVFHDDRGAARAVTELLLQNGRRRVGYIGVTPRDKAAGAGRRAGYQDALHA
;
A
#
# COMPACT_ATOMS: atom_id res chain seq x y z
N MET A 1 9.64 -28.90 8.00
CA MET A 1 9.28 -29.91 6.98
C MET A 1 9.33 -29.31 5.59
N THR A 2 9.68 -30.08 4.57
CA THR A 2 9.83 -29.61 3.19
C THR A 2 8.86 -30.34 2.25
N ILE A 3 8.62 -29.76 1.06
CA ILE A 3 7.80 -30.44 0.00
C ILE A 3 8.38 -31.82 -0.35
N ALA A 4 9.70 -31.98 -0.27
CA ALA A 4 10.34 -33.28 -0.53
C ALA A 4 9.98 -34.33 0.52
N GLU A 5 9.90 -33.94 1.79
CA GLU A 5 9.51 -34.84 2.88
C GLU A 5 8.02 -35.22 2.80
N ILE A 6 7.15 -34.26 2.47
CA ILE A 6 5.71 -34.53 2.22
C ILE A 6 5.57 -35.52 1.06
N ALA A 7 6.27 -35.28 -0.06
CA ALA A 7 6.24 -36.16 -1.23
C ALA A 7 6.66 -37.59 -0.88
N ARG A 8 7.75 -37.75 -0.13
CA ARG A 8 8.26 -39.04 0.36
C ARG A 8 7.26 -39.77 1.25
N ARG A 9 6.64 -39.07 2.22
CA ARG A 9 5.67 -39.65 3.15
C ARG A 9 4.36 -40.03 2.46
N ALA A 10 3.90 -39.22 1.53
CA ALA A 10 2.68 -39.46 0.76
C ALA A 10 2.85 -40.45 -0.40
N GLY A 11 4.08 -40.93 -0.68
CA GLY A 11 4.34 -41.84 -1.78
C GLY A 11 4.12 -41.23 -3.17
N VAL A 12 4.33 -39.89 -3.31
CA VAL A 12 4.05 -39.17 -4.56
C VAL A 12 5.27 -38.35 -4.99
N SER A 13 5.23 -37.82 -6.22
CA SER A 13 6.29 -36.93 -6.70
C SER A 13 6.21 -35.53 -6.06
N LYS A 14 7.34 -34.82 -5.95
CA LYS A 14 7.38 -33.40 -5.53
C LYS A 14 6.47 -32.51 -6.42
N ALA A 15 6.39 -32.84 -7.72
CA ALA A 15 5.51 -32.13 -8.65
C ALA A 15 4.02 -32.33 -8.34
N ALA A 16 3.61 -33.52 -7.83
CA ALA A 16 2.24 -33.76 -7.39
C ALA A 16 1.91 -32.95 -6.15
N VAL A 17 2.78 -32.90 -5.14
CA VAL A 17 2.60 -32.07 -3.94
C VAL A 17 2.54 -30.58 -4.32
N SER A 18 3.43 -30.12 -5.20
CA SER A 18 3.41 -28.73 -5.67
C SER A 18 2.10 -28.38 -6.38
N ARG A 19 1.58 -29.26 -7.24
CA ARG A 19 0.26 -29.07 -7.89
C ARG A 19 -0.87 -29.03 -6.88
N TYR A 20 -0.89 -29.96 -5.92
CA TYR A 20 -1.89 -29.99 -4.85
C TYR A 20 -1.94 -28.67 -4.08
N LEU A 21 -0.77 -28.15 -3.64
CA LEU A 21 -0.65 -26.91 -2.88
C LEU A 21 -1.05 -25.65 -3.67
N ASN A 22 -1.09 -25.74 -5.00
CA ASN A 22 -1.48 -24.64 -5.89
C ASN A 22 -2.86 -24.88 -6.54
N ASN A 23 -3.70 -25.72 -5.96
CA ASN A 23 -5.05 -26.06 -6.47
C ASN A 23 -5.04 -26.62 -7.90
N GLY A 24 -3.89 -27.16 -8.36
CA GLY A 24 -3.78 -27.81 -9.65
C GLY A 24 -4.36 -29.22 -9.64
N TYR A 25 -4.49 -29.81 -10.84
CA TYR A 25 -5.02 -31.15 -10.99
C TYR A 25 -4.05 -32.19 -10.41
N VAL A 26 -4.60 -33.03 -9.50
CA VAL A 26 -3.96 -34.21 -8.93
C VAL A 26 -5.06 -35.26 -8.79
N SER A 27 -4.78 -36.53 -9.10
CA SER A 27 -5.77 -37.62 -8.94
C SER A 27 -6.29 -37.67 -7.49
N SER A 28 -7.53 -38.12 -7.30
CA SER A 28 -8.21 -38.21 -6.00
C SER A 28 -7.39 -38.98 -4.97
N GLU A 29 -6.81 -40.11 -5.36
CA GLU A 29 -5.95 -40.93 -4.52
C GLU A 29 -4.72 -40.17 -4.02
N LYS A 30 -3.98 -39.49 -4.92
CA LYS A 30 -2.80 -38.68 -4.55
C LYS A 30 -3.19 -37.48 -3.74
N ARG A 31 -4.31 -36.84 -4.03
CA ARG A 31 -4.86 -35.72 -3.25
C ARG A 31 -5.07 -36.11 -1.81
N GLU A 32 -5.71 -37.27 -1.59
CA GLU A 32 -6.02 -37.78 -0.25
C GLU A 32 -4.74 -38.16 0.51
N ALA A 33 -3.78 -38.81 -0.15
CA ALA A 33 -2.50 -39.15 0.46
C ALA A 33 -1.71 -37.89 0.89
N ILE A 34 -1.67 -36.85 0.05
CA ILE A 34 -1.00 -35.59 0.37
C ILE A 34 -1.73 -34.88 1.51
N ARG A 35 -3.07 -34.79 1.46
CA ARG A 35 -3.90 -34.15 2.51
C ARG A 35 -3.62 -34.76 3.88
N ARG A 36 -3.65 -36.09 3.98
CA ARG A 36 -3.39 -36.83 5.22
C ARG A 36 -2.02 -36.48 5.82
N VAL A 37 -0.97 -36.52 5.00
CA VAL A 37 0.39 -36.17 5.48
C VAL A 37 0.49 -34.72 5.93
N ILE A 38 -0.18 -33.78 5.26
CA ILE A 38 -0.21 -32.38 5.67
C ILE A 38 -0.94 -32.21 7.00
N GLU A 39 -2.09 -32.86 7.18
CA GLU A 39 -2.86 -32.83 8.43
C GLU A 39 -2.09 -33.45 9.59
N GLU A 40 -1.48 -34.61 9.40
CA GLU A 40 -0.66 -35.29 10.44
C GLU A 40 0.56 -34.49 10.85
N THR A 41 1.12 -33.73 9.95
CA THR A 41 2.40 -33.03 10.18
C THR A 41 2.26 -31.54 10.50
N GLY A 42 1.05 -30.96 10.35
CA GLY A 42 0.82 -29.53 10.49
C GLY A 42 1.62 -28.71 9.49
N TYR A 43 1.97 -29.28 8.32
CA TYR A 43 2.80 -28.60 7.33
C TYR A 43 2.08 -27.38 6.75
N VAL A 44 2.71 -26.21 6.89
CA VAL A 44 2.30 -25.00 6.22
C VAL A 44 3.34 -24.65 5.15
N PRO A 45 2.91 -24.43 3.88
CA PRO A 45 3.81 -24.04 2.81
C PRO A 45 4.60 -22.78 3.18
N SER A 46 5.92 -22.80 3.04
CA SER A 46 6.76 -21.63 3.27
C SER A 46 6.45 -20.55 2.24
N GLN A 47 6.06 -19.37 2.70
CA GLN A 47 5.80 -18.21 1.85
C GLN A 47 7.06 -17.79 1.07
N GLN A 48 8.24 -17.91 1.69
CA GLN A 48 9.53 -17.68 1.03
C GLN A 48 9.75 -18.64 -0.15
N ALA A 49 9.43 -19.93 0.01
CA ALA A 49 9.54 -20.91 -1.08
C ALA A 49 8.52 -20.61 -2.21
N GLN A 50 7.35 -20.09 -1.89
CA GLN A 50 6.38 -19.64 -2.90
C GLN A 50 6.89 -18.41 -3.63
N THR A 51 7.39 -17.40 -2.92
CA THR A 51 7.98 -16.18 -3.49
C THR A 51 9.15 -16.48 -4.41
N LEU A 52 10.08 -17.35 -4.00
CA LEU A 52 11.19 -17.77 -4.83
C LEU A 52 10.74 -18.44 -6.15
N ARG A 53 9.62 -19.14 -6.14
CA ARG A 53 9.08 -19.83 -7.32
C ARG A 53 8.25 -18.93 -8.22
N THR A 54 7.43 -18.04 -7.64
CA THR A 54 6.49 -17.18 -8.39
C THR A 54 7.06 -15.81 -8.72
N GLY A 55 8.12 -15.40 -8.03
CA GLY A 55 8.63 -14.03 -8.05
C GLY A 55 7.70 -13.02 -7.36
N LYS A 56 6.64 -13.49 -6.67
CA LYS A 56 5.64 -12.62 -6.01
C LYS A 56 5.53 -12.95 -4.52
N SER A 57 5.54 -11.91 -3.72
CA SER A 57 5.34 -11.98 -2.26
C SER A 57 3.86 -11.98 -1.86
N HIS A 58 2.98 -11.50 -2.75
CA HIS A 58 1.58 -11.16 -2.47
C HIS A 58 1.45 -10.18 -1.29
N MET A 59 2.41 -9.26 -1.17
CA MET A 59 2.42 -8.20 -0.17
C MET A 59 2.55 -6.84 -0.84
N ILE A 60 1.80 -5.85 -0.36
CA ILE A 60 1.92 -4.44 -0.73
C ILE A 60 2.35 -3.66 0.49
N GLY A 61 3.45 -2.91 0.36
CA GLY A 61 3.90 -1.98 1.39
C GLY A 61 3.07 -0.69 1.35
N VAL A 62 2.53 -0.28 2.49
CA VAL A 62 1.77 0.98 2.62
C VAL A 62 2.46 1.83 3.68
N ILE A 63 3.02 2.96 3.24
CA ILE A 63 3.70 3.92 4.12
C ILE A 63 2.71 5.05 4.41
N VAL A 64 2.46 5.32 5.69
CA VAL A 64 1.52 6.35 6.14
C VAL A 64 2.19 7.35 7.07
N PRO A 65 1.79 8.64 7.01
CA PRO A 65 2.36 9.67 7.86
C PRO A 65 1.93 9.51 9.33
N ARG A 66 0.68 9.07 9.58
CA ARG A 66 0.13 8.89 10.93
C ARG A 66 -1.00 7.86 10.91
N ILE A 67 -0.88 6.88 11.78
CA ILE A 67 -1.90 5.82 11.90
C ILE A 67 -3.13 6.27 12.70
N ASP A 68 -2.98 7.26 13.58
CA ASP A 68 -4.01 7.81 14.44
C ASP A 68 -4.89 8.89 13.76
N SER A 69 -4.66 9.20 12.50
CA SER A 69 -5.48 10.10 11.71
C SER A 69 -6.71 9.39 11.15
N GLU A 70 -7.91 9.90 11.41
CA GLU A 70 -9.17 9.34 10.90
C GLU A 70 -9.17 9.22 9.36
N SER A 71 -8.72 10.26 8.65
CA SER A 71 -8.68 10.26 7.19
C SER A 71 -7.70 9.21 6.67
N ILE A 72 -6.51 9.08 7.26
CA ILE A 72 -5.51 8.09 6.88
C ILE A 72 -6.01 6.67 7.18
N SER A 73 -6.62 6.45 8.34
CA SER A 73 -7.20 5.15 8.71
C SER A 73 -8.27 4.69 7.71
N ARG A 74 -9.12 5.62 7.23
CA ARG A 74 -10.12 5.32 6.20
C ARG A 74 -9.48 4.98 4.84
N VAL A 75 -8.42 5.68 4.46
CA VAL A 75 -7.64 5.37 3.25
C VAL A 75 -7.04 3.97 3.35
N VAL A 76 -6.37 3.65 4.47
CA VAL A 76 -5.79 2.32 4.72
C VAL A 76 -6.84 1.22 4.68
N ALA A 77 -8.01 1.45 5.31
CA ALA A 77 -9.11 0.49 5.28
C ALA A 77 -9.63 0.23 3.86
N GLY A 78 -9.73 1.29 3.03
CA GLY A 78 -10.10 1.16 1.62
C GLY A 78 -9.08 0.36 0.81
N ILE A 79 -7.78 0.66 1.00
CA ILE A 79 -6.68 -0.07 0.37
C ILE A 79 -6.71 -1.55 0.79
N SER A 80 -6.83 -1.82 2.11
CA SER A 80 -6.84 -3.19 2.65
C SER A 80 -7.93 -4.05 2.02
N ARG A 81 -9.15 -3.52 1.91
CA ARG A 81 -10.28 -4.23 1.30
C ARG A 81 -9.99 -4.65 -0.15
N VAL A 82 -9.51 -3.71 -0.97
CA VAL A 82 -9.21 -4.00 -2.39
C VAL A 82 -8.06 -5.01 -2.51
N LEU A 83 -7.03 -4.89 -1.68
CA LEU A 83 -5.90 -5.82 -1.68
C LEU A 83 -6.33 -7.23 -1.29
N GLU A 84 -7.18 -7.37 -0.27
CA GLU A 84 -7.71 -8.65 0.19
C GLU A 84 -8.52 -9.36 -0.89
N GLU A 85 -9.39 -8.64 -1.61
CA GLU A 85 -10.16 -9.16 -2.75
C GLU A 85 -9.26 -9.70 -3.87
N GLN A 86 -8.05 -9.15 -4.02
CA GLN A 86 -7.04 -9.56 -5.00
C GLN A 86 -6.02 -10.57 -4.46
N GLY A 87 -6.20 -11.06 -3.23
CA GLY A 87 -5.30 -12.03 -2.59
C GLY A 87 -3.96 -11.43 -2.14
N TYR A 88 -3.87 -10.11 -1.99
CA TYR A 88 -2.71 -9.42 -1.44
C TYR A 88 -2.88 -9.14 0.05
N ARG A 89 -1.77 -9.08 0.77
CA ARG A 89 -1.68 -8.63 2.16
C ARG A 89 -1.06 -7.26 2.23
N LEU A 90 -1.52 -6.46 3.19
CA LEU A 90 -1.01 -5.12 3.46
C LEU A 90 0.07 -5.18 4.54
N LEU A 91 1.23 -4.58 4.25
CA LEU A 91 2.30 -4.34 5.22
C LEU A 91 2.37 -2.84 5.52
N LEU A 92 1.92 -2.45 6.72
CA LEU A 92 1.80 -1.04 7.11
C LEU A 92 3.05 -0.52 7.80
N ALA A 93 3.55 0.63 7.35
CA ALA A 93 4.65 1.38 7.96
C ALA A 93 4.18 2.78 8.38
N ASN A 94 4.27 3.09 9.67
CA ASN A 94 3.93 4.41 10.22
C ASN A 94 5.19 5.25 10.44
N THR A 95 5.21 6.47 9.90
CA THR A 95 6.40 7.33 9.90
C THR A 95 6.38 8.44 10.94
N ASP A 96 5.24 8.71 11.57
CA ASP A 96 5.01 9.83 12.49
C ASP A 96 5.37 11.19 11.85
N ASN A 97 5.04 11.39 10.57
CA ASN A 97 5.39 12.56 9.75
C ASN A 97 6.91 12.83 9.63
N ARG A 98 7.75 11.80 9.81
CA ARG A 98 9.21 11.93 9.68
C ARG A 98 9.67 11.49 8.30
N ILE A 99 10.21 12.44 7.53
CA ILE A 99 10.70 12.21 6.16
C ILE A 99 11.80 11.15 6.13
N GLU A 100 12.68 11.14 7.13
CA GLU A 100 13.76 10.16 7.23
C GLU A 100 13.22 8.74 7.31
N LYS A 101 12.14 8.52 8.07
CA LYS A 101 11.46 7.23 8.16
C LYS A 101 10.74 6.83 6.87
N GLU A 102 10.17 7.79 6.14
CA GLU A 102 9.57 7.49 4.84
C GLU A 102 10.64 6.94 3.88
N LEU A 103 11.81 7.57 3.83
CA LEU A 103 12.93 7.14 2.99
C LEU A 103 13.51 5.80 3.46
N GLU A 104 13.61 5.57 4.77
CA GLU A 104 14.04 4.29 5.36
C GLU A 104 13.09 3.15 4.95
N TYR A 105 11.77 3.34 5.08
CA TYR A 105 10.80 2.32 4.69
C TYR A 105 10.75 2.07 3.18
N LEU A 106 10.98 3.09 2.35
CA LEU A 106 11.13 2.89 0.91
C LEU A 106 12.33 1.99 0.61
N GLU A 107 13.45 2.15 1.32
CA GLU A 107 14.63 1.29 1.17
C GLU A 107 14.37 -0.15 1.69
N VAL A 108 13.67 -0.29 2.83
CA VAL A 108 13.24 -1.61 3.35
C VAL A 108 12.37 -2.34 2.31
N PHE A 109 11.42 -1.66 1.68
CA PHE A 109 10.53 -2.26 0.68
C PHE A 109 11.26 -2.54 -0.64
N ARG A 110 12.27 -1.75 -0.99
CA ARG A 110 13.14 -2.00 -2.16
C ARG A 110 13.88 -3.34 -2.06
N SER A 111 14.16 -3.82 -0.87
CA SER A 111 14.91 -5.08 -0.65
C SER A 111 14.14 -6.36 -1.01
N GLY A 112 12.97 -6.26 -1.65
CA GLY A 112 12.29 -7.40 -2.28
C GLY A 112 11.22 -8.08 -1.43
N ASN A 113 10.75 -7.44 -0.36
CA ASN A 113 9.73 -8.00 0.53
C ASN A 113 8.29 -7.67 0.12
N VAL A 114 8.08 -6.87 -0.93
CA VAL A 114 6.76 -6.44 -1.41
C VAL A 114 6.68 -6.44 -2.94
N ASP A 115 5.49 -6.58 -3.50
CA ASP A 115 5.24 -6.56 -4.94
C ASP A 115 4.89 -5.14 -5.44
N GLY A 116 4.68 -4.22 -4.55
CA GLY A 116 4.40 -2.80 -4.84
C GLY A 116 4.36 -1.96 -3.57
N VAL A 117 4.40 -0.64 -3.74
CA VAL A 117 4.38 0.32 -2.63
C VAL A 117 3.31 1.37 -2.84
N ILE A 118 2.57 1.69 -1.79
CA ILE A 118 1.67 2.85 -1.72
C ILE A 118 2.23 3.80 -0.67
N LEU A 119 2.59 5.02 -1.09
CA LEU A 119 3.05 6.07 -0.19
C LEU A 119 1.96 7.12 -0.02
N VAL A 120 1.38 7.21 1.18
CA VAL A 120 0.50 8.32 1.56
C VAL A 120 1.40 9.48 1.98
N ALA A 121 1.68 10.36 1.02
CA ALA A 121 2.69 11.40 1.15
C ALA A 121 2.11 12.70 1.71
N THR A 122 2.91 13.41 2.52
CA THR A 122 2.62 14.78 2.98
C THR A 122 3.54 15.79 2.30
N MET A 123 4.84 15.53 2.30
CA MET A 123 5.85 16.40 1.69
C MET A 123 6.81 15.56 0.85
N LEU A 124 6.89 15.86 -0.44
CA LEU A 124 7.80 15.18 -1.37
C LEU A 124 9.06 16.00 -1.61
N SER A 125 10.21 15.34 -1.64
CA SER A 125 11.52 15.92 -1.89
C SER A 125 12.23 15.21 -3.05
N ALA A 126 13.37 15.74 -3.50
CA ALA A 126 14.24 15.09 -4.48
C ALA A 126 14.71 13.69 -4.01
N ALA A 127 14.90 13.51 -2.69
CA ALA A 127 15.25 12.22 -2.09
C ALA A 127 14.12 11.19 -2.27
N HIS A 128 12.85 11.61 -2.09
CA HIS A 128 11.70 10.73 -2.37
C HIS A 128 11.65 10.31 -3.83
N ARG A 129 11.84 11.26 -4.77
CA ARG A 129 11.89 10.95 -6.20
C ARG A 129 12.96 9.89 -6.49
N LYS A 130 14.17 10.07 -5.96
CA LYS A 130 15.27 9.12 -6.12
C LYS A 130 14.93 7.74 -5.55
N ALA A 131 14.40 7.68 -4.32
CA ALA A 131 14.04 6.45 -3.67
C ALA A 131 12.93 5.69 -4.41
N LEU A 132 11.85 6.40 -4.80
CA LEU A 132 10.72 5.83 -5.56
C LEU A 132 11.14 5.31 -6.93
N THR A 133 12.01 6.03 -7.65
CA THR A 133 12.54 5.58 -8.95
C THR A 133 13.42 4.33 -8.79
N ALA A 134 14.10 4.18 -7.66
CA ALA A 134 15.00 3.06 -7.38
C ALA A 134 14.30 1.83 -6.80
N LEU A 135 12.99 1.87 -6.53
CA LEU A 135 12.25 0.77 -5.85
C LEU A 135 12.31 -0.57 -6.56
N GLY A 136 12.32 -0.57 -7.91
CA GLY A 136 12.26 -1.80 -8.70
C GLY A 136 10.90 -2.51 -8.70
N VAL A 137 9.91 -1.97 -7.98
CA VAL A 137 8.50 -2.42 -7.96
C VAL A 137 7.57 -1.22 -8.22
N PRO A 138 6.34 -1.44 -8.72
CA PRO A 138 5.37 -0.37 -8.92
C PRO A 138 5.12 0.44 -7.64
N ALA A 139 4.99 1.76 -7.78
CA ALA A 139 4.64 2.64 -6.69
C ALA A 139 3.49 3.58 -7.04
N VAL A 140 2.62 3.84 -6.07
CA VAL A 140 1.52 4.81 -6.16
C VAL A 140 1.65 5.82 -5.03
N LEU A 141 1.53 7.10 -5.38
CA LEU A 141 1.45 8.20 -4.42
C LEU A 141 0.00 8.53 -4.10
N VAL A 142 -0.30 8.75 -2.84
CA VAL A 142 -1.62 9.19 -2.37
C VAL A 142 -1.49 10.53 -1.67
N GLY A 143 -2.36 11.49 -2.03
CA GLY A 143 -2.43 12.81 -1.42
C GLY A 143 -1.49 13.86 -2.02
N GLN A 144 -0.51 13.46 -2.81
CA GLN A 144 0.44 14.36 -3.48
C GLN A 144 0.65 13.96 -4.94
N GLN A 145 1.20 14.89 -5.73
CA GLN A 145 1.54 14.67 -7.13
C GLN A 145 3.06 14.70 -7.35
N MET A 146 3.53 13.83 -8.23
CA MET A 146 4.91 13.82 -8.72
C MET A 146 4.92 13.37 -10.18
N ASP A 147 5.51 14.18 -11.06
CA ASP A 147 5.62 13.87 -12.48
C ASP A 147 6.32 12.53 -12.72
N GLY A 148 5.76 11.71 -13.59
CA GLY A 148 6.26 10.38 -13.93
C GLY A 148 5.86 9.29 -12.94
N MET A 149 5.00 9.58 -11.95
CA MET A 149 4.48 8.61 -10.99
C MET A 149 2.95 8.47 -11.11
N SER A 150 2.43 7.30 -10.77
CA SER A 150 0.99 7.11 -10.56
C SER A 150 0.59 7.80 -9.27
N CYS A 151 -0.39 8.72 -9.34
CA CYS A 151 -0.83 9.52 -8.20
C CYS A 151 -2.35 9.48 -8.06
N VAL A 152 -2.82 9.40 -6.81
CA VAL A 152 -4.23 9.56 -6.42
C VAL A 152 -4.32 10.70 -5.41
N PHE A 153 -5.07 11.73 -5.70
CA PHE A 153 -5.13 12.93 -4.88
C PHE A 153 -6.49 13.60 -4.97
N HIS A 154 -6.79 14.48 -4.01
CA HIS A 154 -7.99 15.29 -4.00
C HIS A 154 -7.73 16.62 -4.70
N ASP A 155 -8.78 17.26 -5.22
CA ASP A 155 -8.73 18.67 -5.59
C ASP A 155 -8.82 19.55 -4.34
N ASP A 156 -7.73 19.62 -3.58
CA ASP A 156 -7.63 20.39 -2.34
C ASP A 156 -7.87 21.88 -2.56
N ARG A 157 -7.47 22.45 -3.72
CA ARG A 157 -7.70 23.85 -4.07
C ARG A 157 -9.16 24.11 -4.35
N GLY A 158 -9.80 23.32 -5.21
CA GLY A 158 -11.21 23.45 -5.53
C GLY A 158 -12.10 23.22 -4.32
N ALA A 159 -11.80 22.22 -3.50
CA ALA A 159 -12.55 21.95 -2.26
C ALA A 159 -12.49 23.12 -1.27
N ALA A 160 -11.29 23.66 -1.03
CA ALA A 160 -11.13 24.82 -0.13
C ALA A 160 -11.81 26.08 -0.67
N ARG A 161 -11.74 26.30 -1.99
CA ARG A 161 -12.47 27.38 -2.65
C ARG A 161 -13.96 27.24 -2.44
N ALA A 162 -14.53 26.08 -2.76
CA ALA A 162 -15.99 25.84 -2.64
C ALA A 162 -16.51 26.04 -1.21
N VAL A 163 -15.78 25.53 -0.20
CA VAL A 163 -16.15 25.73 1.21
C VAL A 163 -16.09 27.22 1.59
N THR A 164 -15.09 27.97 1.13
CA THR A 164 -14.97 29.40 1.42
C THR A 164 -16.08 30.21 0.72
N GLU A 165 -16.37 29.91 -0.55
CA GLU A 165 -17.48 30.52 -1.28
C GLU A 165 -18.83 30.29 -0.58
N LEU A 166 -19.06 29.06 -0.07
CA LEU A 166 -20.27 28.75 0.70
C LEU A 166 -20.40 29.63 1.96
N LEU A 167 -19.31 29.89 2.68
CA LEU A 167 -19.31 30.78 3.84
C LEU A 167 -19.66 32.22 3.44
N LEU A 168 -19.09 32.72 2.34
CA LEU A 168 -19.34 34.07 1.82
C LEU A 168 -20.81 34.22 1.36
N GLN A 169 -21.36 33.24 0.64
CA GLN A 169 -22.74 33.19 0.18
C GLN A 169 -23.72 33.21 1.36
N ASN A 170 -23.35 32.59 2.50
CA ASN A 170 -24.12 32.64 3.74
C ASN A 170 -23.89 33.93 4.56
N GLY A 171 -23.38 34.99 3.92
CA GLY A 171 -23.24 36.32 4.53
C GLY A 171 -22.05 36.50 5.46
N ARG A 172 -21.14 35.53 5.56
CA ARG A 172 -19.92 35.65 6.38
C ARG A 172 -18.91 36.56 5.68
N ARG A 173 -18.56 37.70 6.29
CA ARG A 173 -17.64 38.68 5.72
C ARG A 173 -16.23 38.65 6.31
N ARG A 174 -16.05 37.99 7.45
CA ARG A 174 -14.77 37.86 8.16
C ARG A 174 -14.45 36.37 8.31
N VAL A 175 -13.85 35.80 7.27
CA VAL A 175 -13.47 34.38 7.23
C VAL A 175 -11.99 34.27 7.51
N GLY A 176 -11.60 33.50 8.53
CA GLY A 176 -10.22 33.20 8.84
C GLY A 176 -9.82 31.82 8.29
N TYR A 177 -8.54 31.64 7.96
CA TYR A 177 -7.97 30.39 7.49
C TYR A 177 -6.91 29.87 8.48
N ILE A 178 -7.09 28.64 8.96
CA ILE A 178 -6.07 27.91 9.73
C ILE A 178 -5.67 26.71 8.89
N GLY A 179 -4.39 26.61 8.56
CA GLY A 179 -3.87 25.57 7.68
C GLY A 179 -2.53 25.00 8.16
N VAL A 180 -2.05 23.98 7.43
CA VAL A 180 -0.75 23.36 7.64
C VAL A 180 0.34 24.09 6.84
N THR A 181 1.59 23.68 7.01
CA THR A 181 2.75 24.29 6.33
C THR A 181 2.57 24.30 4.80
N PRO A 182 2.93 25.40 4.11
CA PRO A 182 2.90 25.47 2.64
C PRO A 182 3.87 24.50 1.93
N ARG A 183 4.78 23.84 2.68
CA ARG A 183 5.65 22.78 2.14
C ARG A 183 4.84 21.54 1.72
N ASP A 184 3.72 21.29 2.39
CA ASP A 184 2.70 20.37 1.90
C ASP A 184 1.96 21.05 0.73
N LYS A 185 2.21 20.59 -0.49
CA LYS A 185 1.68 21.23 -1.69
C LYS A 185 0.17 21.09 -1.83
N ALA A 186 -0.40 19.97 -1.38
CA ALA A 186 -1.84 19.69 -1.46
C ALA A 186 -2.58 20.37 -0.28
N ALA A 187 -2.44 19.85 0.93
CA ALA A 187 -3.18 20.31 2.08
C ALA A 187 -2.73 21.71 2.57
N GLY A 188 -1.47 22.07 2.39
CA GLY A 188 -0.95 23.37 2.79
C GLY A 188 -1.15 24.43 1.71
N ALA A 189 -0.38 24.37 0.62
CA ALA A 189 -0.39 25.39 -0.43
C ALA A 189 -1.70 25.39 -1.22
N GLY A 190 -2.20 24.21 -1.61
CA GLY A 190 -3.42 24.05 -2.42
C GLY A 190 -4.65 24.62 -1.73
N ARG A 191 -4.94 24.18 -0.49
CA ARG A 191 -6.10 24.68 0.25
C ARG A 191 -5.99 26.17 0.54
N ARG A 192 -4.79 26.68 0.88
CA ARG A 192 -4.58 28.13 1.07
C ARG A 192 -4.89 28.91 -0.20
N ALA A 193 -4.44 28.43 -1.36
CA ALA A 193 -4.72 29.08 -2.64
C ALA A 193 -6.23 29.08 -2.93
N GLY A 194 -6.94 27.97 -2.73
CA GLY A 194 -8.39 27.88 -2.91
C GLY A 194 -9.16 28.88 -2.01
N TYR A 195 -8.75 28.98 -0.74
CA TYR A 195 -9.29 30.01 0.17
C TYR A 195 -9.08 31.44 -0.38
N GLN A 196 -7.88 31.76 -0.84
CA GLN A 196 -7.55 33.07 -1.41
C GLN A 196 -8.34 33.32 -2.70
N ASP A 197 -8.47 32.36 -3.60
CA ASP A 197 -9.26 32.48 -4.82
C ASP A 197 -10.70 32.87 -4.54
N ALA A 198 -11.32 32.28 -3.51
CA ALA A 198 -12.69 32.58 -3.14
C ALA A 198 -12.88 33.99 -2.54
N LEU A 199 -11.85 34.53 -1.87
CA LEU A 199 -11.91 35.89 -1.32
C LEU A 199 -11.74 36.99 -2.37
N HIS A 200 -11.13 36.65 -3.53
CA HIS A 200 -10.87 37.61 -4.62
C HIS A 200 -11.91 37.53 -5.75
N ALA A 201 -12.84 36.56 -5.68
CA ALA A 201 -13.94 36.38 -6.64
C ALA A 201 -15.15 37.26 -6.27
#